data_1bb4901a41000fd80b2ed5996a8a3a1c
#
_entry.id   1bb4901a41000fd80b2ed5996a8a3a1c
#
_cell.length_a   1.000
_cell.length_b   1.000
_cell.length_c   1.000
_cell.angle_alpha   90.00
_cell.angle_beta   90.00
_cell.angle_gamma   90.00
#
_symmetry.space_group_name_H-M   'P 1'
#
loop_
_entity.id
_entity.type
_entity.pdbx_description
1 polymer ?
#
loop_
_entity_poly.entity_id
_entity_poly.type
_entity_poly.pdbx_seq_one_letter_code
_entity_poly.pdbx_strand_id
1 'polypeptide(L)'
;MIDRAQAQRQLDERPFSAIWEYRVLEVAHGYCRLEVPYNPHWDRPGDVLAGPVFVAAADTAMWVAVMTRAAEVMAVTANLNSAFLAAGRQETVTCEARVLRFGRRLVYGVAECRGEDGRVLSHHTVTYARPA
;
A
#
# COMPACT_ATOMS: atom_id res chain seq x y z
N MET A 1 -6.59 3.30 -17.56
CA MET A 1 -6.06 3.56 -16.21
C MET A 1 -7.13 3.32 -15.17
N ILE A 2 -6.73 2.85 -14.01
CA ILE A 2 -7.67 2.54 -12.95
C ILE A 2 -8.09 3.81 -12.20
N ASP A 3 -9.37 3.93 -11.90
CA ASP A 3 -9.88 4.98 -11.01
C ASP A 3 -10.07 4.44 -9.58
N ARG A 4 -10.49 5.31 -8.65
CA ARG A 4 -10.67 4.92 -7.25
C ARG A 4 -11.66 3.76 -7.08
N ALA A 5 -12.81 3.83 -7.76
CA ALA A 5 -13.84 2.81 -7.63
C ALA A 5 -13.38 1.46 -8.20
N GLN A 6 -12.67 1.49 -9.32
CA GLN A 6 -12.11 0.28 -9.91
C GLN A 6 -11.04 -0.33 -9.00
N ALA A 7 -10.17 0.51 -8.42
CA ALA A 7 -9.16 0.05 -7.48
C ALA A 7 -9.81 -0.60 -6.26
N GLN A 8 -10.84 0.04 -5.71
CA GLN A 8 -11.57 -0.51 -4.56
C GLN A 8 -12.15 -1.89 -4.87
N ARG A 9 -12.79 -2.03 -6.04
CA ARG A 9 -13.37 -3.34 -6.44
C ARG A 9 -12.30 -4.40 -6.57
N GLN A 10 -11.14 -4.08 -7.17
CA GLN A 10 -10.05 -5.04 -7.32
C GLN A 10 -9.58 -5.56 -5.96
N LEU A 11 -9.48 -4.68 -4.98
CA LEU A 11 -9.03 -5.07 -3.64
C LEU A 11 -10.09 -5.88 -2.89
N ASP A 12 -11.38 -5.58 -3.11
CA ASP A 12 -12.49 -6.27 -2.43
C ASP A 12 -12.71 -7.67 -2.98
N GLU A 13 -12.39 -7.92 -4.23
CA GLU A 13 -12.75 -9.17 -4.93
C GLU A 13 -11.86 -10.36 -4.59
N ARG A 14 -10.64 -10.13 -4.08
CA ARG A 14 -9.69 -11.20 -3.80
C ARG A 14 -9.56 -11.44 -2.31
N PRO A 15 -9.58 -12.70 -1.86
CA PRO A 15 -9.51 -13.01 -0.42
C PRO A 15 -8.31 -12.40 0.28
N PHE A 16 -7.13 -12.41 -0.36
CA PHE A 16 -5.93 -11.91 0.30
C PHE A 16 -6.03 -10.42 0.62
N SER A 17 -6.47 -9.61 -0.35
CA SER A 17 -6.59 -8.16 -0.12
C SER A 17 -7.86 -7.81 0.66
N ALA A 18 -8.91 -8.60 0.51
CA ALA A 18 -10.20 -8.33 1.18
C ALA A 18 -10.11 -8.42 2.70
N ILE A 19 -9.24 -9.28 3.24
CA ILE A 19 -9.13 -9.45 4.70
C ILE A 19 -8.66 -8.19 5.41
N TRP A 20 -7.93 -7.32 4.70
CA TRP A 20 -7.41 -6.08 5.30
C TRP A 20 -8.46 -4.98 5.33
N GLU A 21 -9.53 -5.13 4.56
CA GLU A 21 -10.62 -4.14 4.43
C GLU A 21 -10.11 -2.78 3.98
N TYR A 22 -9.13 -2.77 3.08
CA TYR A 22 -8.58 -1.53 2.55
C TYR A 22 -9.68 -0.61 2.02
N ARG A 23 -9.55 0.67 2.34
CA ARG A 23 -10.37 1.72 1.73
C ARG A 23 -9.47 2.58 0.87
N VAL A 24 -9.73 2.60 -0.43
CA VAL A 24 -8.99 3.46 -1.34
C VAL A 24 -9.57 4.86 -1.22
N LEU A 25 -8.78 5.80 -0.73
CA LEU A 25 -9.23 7.16 -0.47
C LEU A 25 -9.03 8.05 -1.67
N GLU A 26 -7.92 7.90 -2.39
CA GLU A 26 -7.60 8.76 -3.51
C GLU A 26 -6.65 8.04 -4.45
N VAL A 27 -6.83 8.22 -5.76
CA VAL A 27 -5.87 7.82 -6.79
C VAL A 27 -5.62 9.00 -7.71
N ALA A 28 -4.39 9.09 -8.20
CA ALA A 28 -3.98 10.06 -9.20
C ALA A 28 -2.88 9.42 -10.02
N HIS A 29 -2.38 10.10 -11.03
CA HIS A 29 -1.33 9.55 -11.88
C HIS A 29 -0.08 9.18 -11.07
N GLY A 30 0.21 7.89 -10.96
CA GLY A 30 1.34 7.38 -10.19
C GLY A 30 1.21 7.53 -8.68
N TYR A 31 -0.03 7.58 -8.18
CA TYR A 31 -0.28 7.86 -6.76
C TYR A 31 -1.50 7.11 -6.27
N CYS A 32 -1.40 6.62 -5.04
CA CYS A 32 -2.54 6.03 -4.32
C CYS A 32 -2.43 6.34 -2.84
N ARG A 33 -3.55 6.71 -2.24
CA ARG A 33 -3.70 6.81 -0.79
C ARG A 33 -4.83 5.89 -0.37
N LEU A 34 -4.53 4.97 0.53
CA LEU A 34 -5.52 4.05 1.08
C LEU A 34 -5.38 4.00 2.60
N GLU A 35 -6.39 3.46 3.24
CA GLU A 35 -6.31 3.23 4.68
C GLU A 35 -6.61 1.78 5.02
N VAL A 36 -6.00 1.33 6.12
CA VAL A 36 -6.25 0.05 6.75
C VAL A 36 -7.02 0.34 8.03
N PRO A 37 -8.33 0.06 8.07
CA PRO A 37 -9.09 0.25 9.30
C PRO A 37 -8.50 -0.60 10.43
N TYR A 38 -8.52 -0.07 11.64
CA TYR A 38 -8.03 -0.83 12.78
C TYR A 38 -8.82 -2.12 12.95
N ASN A 39 -8.08 -3.20 13.22
CA ASN A 39 -8.65 -4.50 13.53
C ASN A 39 -7.76 -5.14 14.60
N PRO A 40 -8.33 -5.60 15.73
CA PRO A 40 -7.53 -6.23 16.79
C PRO A 40 -6.70 -7.43 16.31
N HIS A 41 -7.10 -8.08 15.22
CA HIS A 41 -6.34 -9.19 14.65
C HIS A 41 -4.98 -8.76 14.12
N TRP A 42 -4.77 -7.45 13.91
CA TRP A 42 -3.51 -6.92 13.39
C TRP A 42 -2.51 -6.60 14.50
N ASP A 43 -2.93 -6.70 15.77
CA ASP A 43 -2.05 -6.44 16.90
C ASP A 43 -1.11 -7.63 17.14
N ARG A 44 0.10 -7.33 17.55
CA ARG A 44 1.02 -8.30 18.12
C ARG A 44 1.12 -8.10 19.63
N PRO A 45 1.78 -9.02 20.36
CA PRO A 45 2.01 -8.83 21.79
C PRO A 45 2.62 -7.45 22.08
N GLY A 46 2.08 -6.78 23.09
CA GLY A 46 2.44 -5.41 23.43
C GLY A 46 1.44 -4.38 22.89
N ASP A 47 0.34 -4.84 22.30
CA ASP A 47 -0.76 -4.01 21.82
C ASP A 47 -0.32 -2.97 20.78
N VAL A 48 0.58 -3.37 19.90
CA VAL A 48 1.02 -2.56 18.76
C VAL A 48 0.73 -3.33 17.49
N LEU A 49 0.48 -2.58 16.40
CA LEU A 49 0.24 -3.18 15.09
C LEU A 49 1.49 -3.92 14.64
N ALA A 50 1.30 -5.13 14.12
CA ALA A 50 2.41 -5.94 13.63
C ALA A 50 3.01 -5.32 12.37
N GLY A 51 4.34 -5.40 12.23
CA GLY A 51 5.06 -4.84 11.08
C GLY A 51 4.51 -5.24 9.72
N PRO A 52 4.12 -6.52 9.50
CA PRO A 52 3.54 -6.94 8.22
C PRO A 52 2.31 -6.16 7.77
N VAL A 53 1.56 -5.55 8.69
CA VAL A 53 0.42 -4.69 8.34
C VAL A 53 0.89 -3.54 7.44
N PHE A 54 1.99 -2.90 7.79
CA PHE A 54 2.55 -1.78 7.05
C PHE A 54 3.14 -2.24 5.71
N VAL A 55 3.81 -3.39 5.71
CA VAL A 55 4.39 -3.97 4.49
C VAL A 55 3.29 -4.28 3.48
N ALA A 56 2.21 -4.93 3.93
CA ALA A 56 1.09 -5.25 3.06
C ALA A 56 0.42 -3.99 2.52
N ALA A 57 0.23 -2.98 3.36
CA ALA A 57 -0.38 -1.71 2.93
C ALA A 57 0.49 -1.00 1.88
N ALA A 58 1.80 -0.96 2.12
CA ALA A 58 2.75 -0.32 1.19
C ALA A 58 2.76 -1.01 -0.16
N ASP A 59 2.80 -2.34 -0.15
CA ASP A 59 2.80 -3.14 -1.38
C ASP A 59 1.49 -2.94 -2.15
N THR A 60 0.37 -2.98 -1.46
CA THR A 60 -0.95 -2.82 -2.07
C THR A 60 -1.13 -1.41 -2.64
N ALA A 61 -0.77 -0.38 -1.88
CA ALA A 61 -0.88 0.99 -2.34
C ALA A 61 0.00 1.23 -3.57
N MET A 62 1.20 0.65 -3.60
CA MET A 62 2.08 0.78 -4.76
C MET A 62 1.51 0.05 -5.97
N TRP A 63 0.91 -1.13 -5.78
CA TRP A 63 0.26 -1.84 -6.88
C TRP A 63 -0.82 -0.97 -7.54
N VAL A 64 -1.66 -0.32 -6.71
CA VAL A 64 -2.67 0.60 -7.23
C VAL A 64 -2.02 1.77 -7.96
N ALA A 65 -0.98 2.37 -7.39
CA ALA A 65 -0.27 3.50 -8.00
C ALA A 65 0.30 3.12 -9.38
N VAL A 66 0.84 1.91 -9.51
CA VAL A 66 1.32 1.38 -10.81
C VAL A 66 0.17 1.25 -11.80
N MET A 67 -0.97 0.74 -11.33
CA MET A 67 -2.16 0.55 -12.15
C MET A 67 -2.75 1.87 -12.67
N THR A 68 -2.49 2.97 -12.01
CA THR A 68 -2.92 4.29 -12.50
C THR A 68 -2.12 4.75 -13.71
N ARG A 69 -0.92 4.19 -13.90
CA ARG A 69 -0.04 4.55 -15.02
C ARG A 69 -0.25 3.62 -16.21
N ALA A 70 -0.51 2.35 -15.94
CA ALA A 70 -0.79 1.35 -16.96
C ALA A 70 -1.59 0.23 -16.30
N ALA A 71 -2.68 -0.19 -16.92
CA ALA A 71 -3.56 -1.22 -16.35
C ALA A 71 -2.92 -2.61 -16.47
N GLU A 72 -1.75 -2.80 -15.86
CA GLU A 72 -0.97 -4.04 -15.94
C GLU A 72 -1.15 -4.86 -14.66
N VAL A 73 -2.26 -5.60 -14.56
CA VAL A 73 -2.53 -6.43 -13.37
C VAL A 73 -1.41 -7.45 -13.11
N MET A 74 -0.63 -7.80 -14.13
CA MET A 74 0.46 -8.77 -13.99
C MET A 74 1.80 -8.16 -13.58
N ALA A 75 1.85 -6.86 -13.30
CA ALA A 75 3.03 -6.29 -12.66
C ALA A 75 3.15 -6.88 -11.26
N VAL A 76 4.34 -7.34 -10.90
CA VAL A 76 4.57 -8.05 -9.64
C VAL A 76 5.66 -7.37 -8.83
N THR A 77 5.57 -7.49 -7.50
CA THR A 77 6.56 -6.93 -6.60
C THR A 77 7.90 -7.63 -6.80
N ALA A 78 8.93 -6.86 -7.12
CA ALA A 78 10.28 -7.40 -7.29
C ALA A 78 11.14 -7.16 -6.04
N ASN A 79 10.93 -6.04 -5.35
CA ASN A 79 11.71 -5.69 -4.17
C ASN A 79 10.92 -4.74 -3.30
N LEU A 80 11.00 -4.92 -1.99
CA LEU A 80 10.36 -4.04 -1.04
C LEU A 80 11.25 -3.94 0.19
N ASN A 81 11.66 -2.72 0.55
CA ASN A 81 12.44 -2.46 1.74
C ASN A 81 11.64 -1.58 2.68
N SER A 82 11.67 -1.90 3.96
CA SER A 82 10.85 -1.22 4.96
C SER A 82 11.69 -0.73 6.12
N ALA A 83 11.42 0.50 6.55
CA ALA A 83 11.94 1.05 7.78
C ALA A 83 10.75 1.31 8.70
N PHE A 84 10.79 0.73 9.90
CA PHE A 84 9.73 0.90 10.90
C PHE A 84 10.19 1.97 11.89
N LEU A 85 9.49 3.09 11.92
CA LEU A 85 9.96 4.30 12.58
C LEU A 85 9.23 4.62 13.88
N ALA A 86 7.98 4.19 14.02
CA ALA A 86 7.18 4.41 15.22
C ALA A 86 6.11 3.32 15.33
N ALA A 87 5.64 3.09 16.54
CA ALA A 87 4.60 2.09 16.79
C ALA A 87 3.23 2.64 16.41
N GLY A 88 2.41 1.81 15.75
CA GLY A 88 0.99 2.09 15.58
C GLY A 88 0.21 1.37 16.69
N ARG A 89 -0.71 2.07 17.32
CA ARG A 89 -1.46 1.52 18.46
C ARG A 89 -2.95 1.69 18.25
N GLN A 90 -3.65 0.58 18.00
CA GLN A 90 -5.11 0.54 17.96
C GLN A 90 -5.70 1.70 17.14
N GLU A 91 -5.13 1.94 15.98
CA GLU A 91 -5.48 3.07 15.13
C GLU A 91 -5.56 2.66 13.68
N THR A 92 -6.33 3.41 12.91
CA THR A 92 -6.37 3.28 11.46
C THR A 92 -5.06 3.79 10.87
N VAL A 93 -4.50 3.05 9.93
CA VAL A 93 -3.26 3.41 9.26
C VAL A 93 -3.59 3.92 7.87
N THR A 94 -3.03 5.07 7.50
CA THR A 94 -3.13 5.60 6.14
C THR A 94 -1.81 5.36 5.44
N CYS A 95 -1.86 4.83 4.22
CA CYS A 95 -0.67 4.58 3.42
C CYS A 95 -0.76 5.34 2.10
N GLU A 96 0.31 6.08 1.78
CA GLU A 96 0.46 6.77 0.50
C GLU A 96 1.58 6.15 -0.28
N ALA A 97 1.35 5.87 -1.56
CA ALA A 97 2.36 5.36 -2.47
C ALA A 97 2.51 6.30 -3.65
N ARG A 98 3.74 6.52 -4.07
CA ARG A 98 4.04 7.43 -5.17
C ARG A 98 5.10 6.80 -6.07
N VAL A 99 4.79 6.68 -7.36
CA VAL A 99 5.74 6.22 -8.36
C VAL A 99 6.74 7.34 -8.63
N LEU A 100 8.02 7.03 -8.50
CA LEU A 100 9.12 7.97 -8.78
C LEU A 100 9.66 7.78 -10.18
N ARG A 101 9.71 6.54 -10.65
CA ARG A 101 10.17 6.24 -12.00
C ARG A 101 9.34 5.09 -12.58
N PHE A 102 8.74 5.34 -13.72
CA PHE A 102 7.99 4.33 -14.45
C PHE A 102 8.82 3.90 -15.65
N GLY A 103 9.65 2.87 -15.44
CA GLY A 103 10.52 2.35 -16.47
C GLY A 103 9.83 1.33 -17.37
N ARG A 104 10.53 0.90 -18.40
CA ARG A 104 9.99 -0.09 -19.32
C ARG A 104 9.79 -1.45 -18.66
N ARG A 105 10.70 -1.84 -17.78
CA ARG A 105 10.68 -3.13 -17.09
C ARG A 105 10.42 -2.99 -15.60
N LEU A 106 10.93 -1.94 -14.98
CA LEU A 106 10.85 -1.73 -13.54
C LEU A 106 10.18 -0.42 -13.23
N VAL A 107 9.30 -0.45 -12.24
CA VAL A 107 8.66 0.73 -11.68
C VAL A 107 9.17 0.86 -10.26
N TYR A 108 9.70 2.03 -9.91
CA TYR A 108 10.27 2.29 -8.60
C TYR A 108 9.50 3.40 -7.91
N GLY A 109 9.20 3.22 -6.63
CA GLY A 109 8.48 4.23 -5.89
C GLY A 109 8.71 4.13 -4.39
N VAL A 110 8.03 5.01 -3.67
CA VAL A 110 8.06 5.06 -2.22
C VAL A 110 6.65 5.00 -1.67
N ALA A 111 6.51 4.48 -0.45
CA ALA A 111 5.26 4.46 0.25
C ALA A 111 5.51 4.77 1.72
N GLU A 112 4.58 5.48 2.35
CA GLU A 112 4.65 5.79 3.78
C GLU A 112 3.35 5.46 4.45
N CYS A 113 3.44 4.84 5.62
CA CYS A 113 2.30 4.59 6.48
C CYS A 113 2.31 5.59 7.63
N ARG A 114 1.13 6.17 7.92
CA ARG A 114 0.96 7.17 8.97
C ARG A 114 -0.17 6.77 9.90
N GLY A 115 -0.02 7.15 11.15
CA GLY A 115 -1.07 7.00 12.15
C GLY A 115 -2.10 8.11 12.04
N GLU A 116 -3.12 8.04 12.91
CA GLU A 116 -4.25 9.01 12.88
C GLU A 116 -3.82 10.44 13.18
N ASP A 117 -2.72 10.61 13.90
CA ASP A 117 -2.17 11.94 14.21
C ASP A 117 -1.20 12.45 13.12
N GLY A 118 -1.03 11.70 12.04
CA GLY A 118 -0.13 12.07 10.94
C GLY A 118 1.32 11.67 11.12
N ARG A 119 1.64 11.04 12.23
CA ARG A 119 3.01 10.59 12.53
C ARG A 119 3.41 9.48 11.55
N VAL A 120 4.62 9.54 11.01
CA VAL A 120 5.12 8.51 10.10
C VAL A 120 5.46 7.26 10.90
N LEU A 121 4.78 6.16 10.59
CA LEU A 121 4.98 4.87 11.25
C LEU A 121 6.00 4.03 10.52
N SER A 122 6.00 4.08 9.19
CA SER A 122 6.93 3.31 8.37
C SER A 122 7.17 3.99 7.04
N HIS A 123 8.34 3.71 6.46
CA HIS A 123 8.72 4.20 5.14
C HIS A 123 9.22 3.01 4.32
N HIS A 124 8.80 2.94 3.06
CA HIS A 124 9.11 1.81 2.20
C HIS A 124 9.60 2.29 0.84
N THR A 125 10.56 1.55 0.27
CA THR A 125 10.86 1.65 -1.15
C THR A 125 10.35 0.39 -1.81
N VAL A 126 9.68 0.53 -2.94
CA VAL A 126 9.00 -0.58 -3.60
C VAL A 126 9.35 -0.58 -5.08
N THR A 127 9.75 -1.74 -5.59
CA THR A 127 10.01 -1.95 -7.01
C THR A 127 9.05 -2.99 -7.54
N TYR A 128 8.37 -2.66 -8.63
CA TYR A 128 7.53 -3.61 -9.38
C TYR A 128 8.19 -3.97 -10.70
N ALA A 129 8.05 -5.22 -11.10
CA ALA A 129 8.49 -5.69 -12.41
C ALA A 129 7.27 -5.78 -13.33
N ARG A 130 7.37 -5.13 -14.49
CA ARG A 130 6.32 -5.16 -15.50
C ARG A 130 6.47 -6.42 -16.36
N PRO A 131 5.36 -6.93 -16.93
CA PRO A 131 5.47 -8.06 -17.84
C PRO A 131 6.33 -7.72 -19.05
N ALA A 132 7.03 -8.73 -19.55
CA ALA A 132 7.93 -8.59 -20.70
C ALA A 132 7.18 -8.34 -22.00
#